data_012773f9724de92a5349cc831a697f5d
#
_entry.id   012773f9724de92a5349cc831a697f5d
#
_cell.length_a   1.000
_cell.length_b   1.000
_cell.length_c   1.000
_cell.angle_alpha   90.00
_cell.angle_beta   90.00
_cell.angle_gamma   90.00
#
_symmetry.space_group_name_H-M   'P 1'
#
loop_
_entity.id
_entity.type
_entity.pdbx_description
1 polymer ?
#
loop_
_entity_poly.entity_id
_entity_poly.type
_entity_poly.pdbx_seq_one_letter_code
_entity_poly.pdbx_strand_id
1 'polypeptide(L)'
;MIKLMDVFATRPAFTDPGSQPVYRFLGSPERLLVTGEQSGGEFALFETTGERGHTAPRHRHRRASETFVVLDGEILIEAGGERQVAAAGHAAVLPRDQVHTFMVVSPTARYLTLHTPAGFDAFVRDVSDTAQAGGTPPDRATLVALAAEHGIDIVGPGLTLDDYVQ
;
A
#
# COMPACT_ATOMS: atom_id res chain seq x y z
N MET A 1 -9.91 -28.69 17.08
CA MET A 1 -8.75 -28.21 17.86
C MET A 1 -7.82 -27.53 16.88
N ILE A 2 -7.99 -26.18 16.71
CA ILE A 2 -7.14 -25.39 15.81
C ILE A 2 -5.76 -25.32 16.47
N LYS A 3 -4.74 -25.83 15.78
CA LYS A 3 -3.35 -25.72 16.22
C LYS A 3 -2.96 -24.24 16.21
N LEU A 4 -2.86 -23.64 17.39
CA LEU A 4 -2.44 -22.24 17.58
C LEU A 4 -0.95 -21.99 17.20
N MET A 5 -0.28 -22.98 16.61
CA MET A 5 1.17 -22.94 16.34
C MET A 5 1.57 -22.49 14.93
N ASP A 6 0.61 -22.19 14.04
CA ASP A 6 0.91 -21.85 12.64
C ASP A 6 0.70 -20.35 12.32
N VAL A 7 0.54 -19.48 13.32
CA VAL A 7 0.19 -18.07 13.12
C VAL A 7 1.40 -17.14 13.14
N PHE A 8 2.56 -17.57 13.64
CA PHE A 8 3.75 -16.73 13.74
C PHE A 8 4.91 -17.29 12.93
N ALA A 9 5.71 -16.41 12.35
CA ALA A 9 6.95 -16.78 11.71
C ALA A 9 7.83 -17.59 12.70
N THR A 10 8.15 -18.81 12.32
CA THR A 10 8.93 -19.71 13.21
C THR A 10 10.42 -19.59 13.02
N ARG A 11 10.88 -18.84 12.01
CA ARG A 11 12.30 -18.65 11.68
C ARG A 11 12.58 -17.21 11.29
N PRO A 12 13.78 -16.67 11.61
CA PRO A 12 14.20 -15.38 11.10
C PRO A 12 14.19 -15.37 9.55
N ALA A 13 13.65 -14.32 8.95
CA ALA A 13 13.72 -14.07 7.52
C ALA A 13 14.66 -12.89 7.25
N PHE A 14 15.61 -13.08 6.35
CA PHE A 14 16.51 -12.04 5.88
C PHE A 14 16.21 -11.80 4.41
N THR A 15 15.95 -10.57 4.05
CA THR A 15 15.69 -10.15 2.67
C THR A 15 16.72 -9.12 2.23
N ASP A 16 17.14 -9.18 0.98
CA ASP A 16 18.06 -8.22 0.40
C ASP A 16 17.45 -7.61 -0.87
N PRO A 17 17.92 -6.44 -1.31
CA PRO A 17 17.32 -5.75 -2.47
C PRO A 17 17.27 -6.58 -3.76
N GLY A 18 18.17 -7.55 -3.93
CA GLY A 18 18.19 -8.41 -5.11
C GLY A 18 17.17 -9.54 -5.08
N SER A 19 16.69 -9.93 -3.89
CA SER A 19 15.71 -11.00 -3.70
C SER A 19 14.29 -10.48 -3.48
N GLN A 20 14.12 -9.18 -3.23
CA GLN A 20 12.81 -8.56 -2.99
C GLN A 20 12.06 -8.36 -4.30
N PRO A 21 10.83 -8.89 -4.44
CA PRO A 21 10.05 -8.68 -5.65
C PRO A 21 9.64 -7.20 -5.78
N VAL A 22 9.65 -6.71 -7.02
CA VAL A 22 9.17 -5.37 -7.37
C VAL A 22 7.95 -5.53 -8.27
N TYR A 23 6.83 -5.00 -7.81
CA TYR A 23 5.57 -4.97 -8.54
C TYR A 23 5.33 -3.59 -9.14
N ARG A 24 4.70 -3.52 -10.30
CA ARG A 24 4.18 -2.26 -10.82
C ARG A 24 2.73 -2.11 -10.38
N PHE A 25 2.50 -1.25 -9.40
CA PHE A 25 1.19 -1.05 -8.80
C PHE A 25 0.78 0.43 -8.89
N LEU A 26 -0.40 0.70 -9.42
CA LEU A 26 -0.93 2.07 -9.65
C LEU A 26 0.07 3.00 -10.38
N GLY A 27 0.86 2.44 -11.28
CA GLY A 27 1.83 3.19 -12.07
C GLY A 27 3.22 3.37 -11.45
N SER A 28 3.39 3.05 -10.17
CA SER A 28 4.68 3.15 -9.47
C SER A 28 5.29 1.78 -9.16
N PRO A 29 6.62 1.68 -9.04
CA PRO A 29 7.26 0.48 -8.55
C PRO A 29 7.06 0.36 -7.05
N GLU A 30 6.55 -0.78 -6.60
CA GLU A 30 6.45 -1.17 -5.20
C GLU A 30 7.34 -2.36 -4.94
N ARG A 31 8.33 -2.19 -4.08
CA ARG A 31 9.21 -3.25 -3.63
C ARG A 31 8.64 -3.87 -2.36
N LEU A 32 8.37 -5.16 -2.40
CA LEU A 32 7.92 -5.92 -1.24
C LEU A 32 9.12 -6.34 -0.40
N LEU A 33 9.34 -5.67 0.72
CA LEU A 33 10.48 -5.89 1.62
C LEU A 33 10.27 -7.12 2.49
N VAL A 34 9.05 -7.31 3.03
CA VAL A 34 8.66 -8.45 3.85
C VAL A 34 7.28 -8.91 3.42
N THR A 35 7.16 -10.18 3.06
CA THR A 35 5.89 -10.80 2.69
C THR A 35 5.08 -11.21 3.92
N GLY A 36 3.76 -11.36 3.75
CA GLY A 36 2.91 -11.93 4.79
C GLY A 36 3.33 -13.33 5.22
N GLU A 37 3.87 -14.14 4.31
CA GLU A 37 4.40 -15.46 4.64
C GLU A 37 5.64 -15.37 5.55
N GLN A 38 6.58 -14.48 5.24
CA GLN A 38 7.81 -14.27 6.03
C GLN A 38 7.50 -13.75 7.44
N SER A 39 6.46 -12.92 7.60
CA SER A 39 6.03 -12.40 8.90
C SER A 39 5.09 -13.34 9.66
N GLY A 40 4.73 -14.50 9.08
CA GLY A 40 3.72 -15.39 9.66
C GLY A 40 2.30 -14.81 9.66
N GLY A 41 2.01 -13.91 8.73
CA GLY A 41 0.70 -13.26 8.58
C GLY A 41 0.54 -11.98 9.39
N GLU A 42 1.55 -11.56 10.16
CA GLU A 42 1.44 -10.41 11.03
C GLU A 42 1.43 -9.09 10.27
N PHE A 43 2.27 -8.98 9.24
CA PHE A 43 2.33 -7.77 8.42
C PHE A 43 2.91 -8.05 7.04
N ALA A 44 2.68 -7.12 6.13
CA ALA A 44 3.44 -6.98 4.88
C ALA A 44 4.07 -5.58 4.86
N LEU A 45 5.32 -5.46 4.38
CA LEU A 45 6.07 -4.22 4.33
C LEU A 45 6.52 -3.93 2.91
N PHE A 46 6.19 -2.74 2.42
CA PHE A 46 6.57 -2.25 1.11
C PHE A 46 7.44 -1.00 1.19
N GLU A 47 8.27 -0.80 0.18
CA GLU A 47 8.91 0.47 -0.14
C GLU A 47 8.44 0.94 -1.51
N THR A 48 7.94 2.15 -1.58
CA THR A 48 7.46 2.79 -2.81
C THR A 48 8.28 4.03 -3.11
N THR A 49 8.61 4.22 -4.39
CA THR A 49 9.13 5.49 -4.91
C THR A 49 8.10 6.01 -5.91
N GLY A 50 7.45 7.12 -5.56
CA GLY A 50 6.44 7.77 -6.39
C GLY A 50 6.92 9.13 -6.92
N GLU A 51 6.48 9.47 -8.12
CA GLU A 51 6.65 10.81 -8.69
C GLU A 51 5.49 11.72 -8.26
N ARG A 52 5.67 13.03 -8.39
CA ARG A 52 4.64 14.03 -8.08
C ARG A 52 3.31 13.69 -8.76
N GLY A 53 2.24 13.68 -7.98
CA GLY A 53 0.89 13.30 -8.42
C GLY A 53 0.60 11.80 -8.33
N HIS A 54 1.59 10.94 -7.99
CA HIS A 54 1.29 9.54 -7.67
C HIS A 54 0.33 9.48 -6.48
N THR A 55 -0.78 8.78 -6.66
CA THR A 55 -1.90 8.74 -5.70
C THR A 55 -2.59 7.38 -5.73
N ALA A 56 -3.26 7.03 -4.65
CA ALA A 56 -4.21 5.91 -4.59
C ALA A 56 -5.65 6.43 -4.66
N PRO A 57 -6.61 5.67 -5.21
CA PRO A 57 -8.03 5.96 -5.04
C PRO A 57 -8.39 6.10 -3.55
N ARG A 58 -9.45 6.87 -3.22
CA ARG A 58 -10.01 6.83 -1.86
C ARG A 58 -10.52 5.44 -1.56
N HIS A 59 -10.00 4.85 -0.50
CA HIS A 59 -10.31 3.46 -0.13
C HIS A 59 -10.24 3.27 1.39
N ARG A 60 -10.66 2.11 1.84
CA ARG A 60 -10.46 1.64 3.21
C ARG A 60 -10.09 0.16 3.20
N HIS A 61 -9.29 -0.23 4.14
CA HIS A 61 -8.98 -1.64 4.42
C HIS A 61 -9.90 -2.14 5.52
N ARG A 62 -10.75 -3.13 5.23
CA ARG A 62 -11.67 -3.71 6.23
C ARG A 62 -10.97 -4.55 7.29
N ARG A 63 -9.79 -5.09 6.95
CA ARG A 63 -9.10 -6.10 7.77
C ARG A 63 -7.76 -5.64 8.31
N ALA A 64 -7.15 -4.64 7.73
CA ALA A 64 -5.80 -4.18 8.08
C ALA A 64 -5.78 -2.69 8.41
N SER A 65 -4.84 -2.31 9.28
CA SER A 65 -4.37 -0.93 9.39
C SER A 65 -3.22 -0.73 8.43
N GLU A 66 -3.06 0.50 7.94
CA GLU A 66 -1.92 0.89 7.11
C GLU A 66 -1.11 1.96 7.83
N THR A 67 0.22 1.83 7.81
CA THR A 67 1.11 2.82 8.38
C THR A 67 2.09 3.30 7.33
N PHE A 68 2.14 4.61 7.11
CA PHE A 68 3.14 5.25 6.28
C PHE A 68 4.34 5.69 7.12
N VAL A 69 5.54 5.53 6.57
CA VAL A 69 6.78 6.15 7.10
C VAL A 69 7.48 6.79 5.92
N VAL A 70 7.59 8.13 5.93
CA VAL A 70 8.24 8.87 4.84
C VAL A 70 9.75 8.84 5.06
N LEU A 71 10.48 8.36 4.06
CA LEU A 71 11.94 8.27 4.06
C LEU A 71 12.59 9.47 3.35
N ASP A 72 11.94 9.96 2.30
CA ASP A 72 12.41 11.11 1.50
C ASP A 72 11.24 11.75 0.78
N GLY A 73 11.31 13.08 0.54
CA GLY A 73 10.24 13.84 -0.09
C GLY A 73 9.04 14.11 0.82
N GLU A 74 7.89 14.35 0.20
CA GLU A 74 6.66 14.74 0.90
C GLU A 74 5.44 14.06 0.26
N ILE A 75 4.54 13.59 1.10
CA ILE A 75 3.23 13.05 0.71
C ILE A 75 2.11 13.78 1.45
N LEU A 76 1.04 14.13 0.73
CA LEU A 76 -0.22 14.59 1.32
C LEU A 76 -1.05 13.36 1.66
N ILE A 77 -1.47 13.22 2.90
CA ILE A 77 -2.36 12.15 3.37
C ILE A 77 -3.70 12.78 3.74
N GLU A 78 -4.79 12.19 3.25
CA GLU A 78 -6.16 12.52 3.66
C GLU A 78 -6.76 11.29 4.35
N ALA A 79 -7.19 11.43 5.60
CA ALA A 79 -7.83 10.38 6.37
C ALA A 79 -8.79 10.97 7.40
N GLY A 80 -9.99 10.40 7.55
CA GLY A 80 -10.95 10.84 8.55
C GLY A 80 -11.43 12.29 8.40
N GLY A 81 -11.34 12.86 7.21
CA GLY A 81 -11.66 14.27 6.96
C GLY A 81 -10.52 15.25 7.27
N GLU A 82 -9.38 14.76 7.74
CA GLU A 82 -8.18 15.55 7.97
C GLU A 82 -7.19 15.39 6.81
N ARG A 83 -6.41 16.44 6.55
CA ARG A 83 -5.33 16.45 5.56
C ARG A 83 -4.03 16.89 6.23
N GLN A 84 -2.96 16.16 5.96
CA GLN A 84 -1.64 16.51 6.47
C GLN A 84 -0.55 16.17 5.45
N VAL A 85 0.40 17.08 5.28
CA VAL A 85 1.63 16.80 4.55
C VAL A 85 2.61 16.12 5.50
N ALA A 86 3.03 14.91 5.14
CA ALA A 86 4.06 14.15 5.84
C ALA A 86 5.37 14.24 5.05
N ALA A 87 6.42 14.72 5.70
CA ALA A 87 7.78 14.82 5.16
C ALA A 87 8.69 13.73 5.72
N ALA A 88 9.93 13.67 5.26
CA ALA A 88 10.92 12.70 5.75
C ALA A 88 10.99 12.66 7.28
N GLY A 89 10.92 11.46 7.85
CA GLY A 89 10.88 11.20 9.29
C GLY A 89 9.47 11.21 9.91
N HIS A 90 8.43 11.64 9.18
CA HIS A 90 7.05 11.54 9.65
C HIS A 90 6.50 10.13 9.46
N ALA A 91 5.59 9.75 10.36
CA ALA A 91 4.78 8.54 10.23
C ALA A 91 3.30 8.87 10.40
N ALA A 92 2.43 8.13 9.70
CA ALA A 92 0.98 8.23 9.81
C ALA A 92 0.39 6.83 9.95
N VAL A 93 -0.47 6.64 10.94
CA VAL A 93 -1.20 5.39 11.17
C VAL A 93 -2.64 5.59 10.73
N LEU A 94 -3.09 4.78 9.78
CA LEU A 94 -4.45 4.77 9.23
C LEU A 94 -5.15 3.51 9.73
N PRO A 95 -6.07 3.63 10.69
CA PRO A 95 -6.77 2.48 11.25
C PRO A 95 -7.62 1.76 10.20
N ARG A 96 -7.90 0.46 10.44
CA ARG A 96 -8.86 -0.28 9.61
C ARG A 96 -10.20 0.44 9.55
N ASP A 97 -10.92 0.25 8.44
CA ASP A 97 -12.21 0.87 8.11
C ASP A 97 -12.17 2.40 7.94
N GLN A 98 -11.04 3.06 8.20
CA GLN A 98 -10.88 4.48 7.96
C GLN A 98 -10.68 4.74 6.46
N VAL A 99 -11.57 5.52 5.85
CA VAL A 99 -11.39 5.98 4.46
C VAL A 99 -10.22 6.94 4.39
N HIS A 100 -9.32 6.68 3.45
CA HIS A 100 -8.12 7.46 3.24
C HIS A 100 -7.65 7.45 1.79
N THR A 101 -6.74 8.33 1.49
CA THR A 101 -5.97 8.43 0.24
C THR A 101 -4.68 9.19 0.52
N PHE A 102 -3.75 9.15 -0.42
CA PHE A 102 -2.52 9.93 -0.36
C PHE A 102 -2.13 10.43 -1.75
N MET A 103 -1.22 11.38 -1.81
CA MET A 103 -0.59 11.85 -3.03
C MET A 103 0.83 12.35 -2.77
N VAL A 104 1.77 12.00 -3.65
CA VAL A 104 3.12 12.58 -3.65
C VAL A 104 3.05 14.04 -4.11
N VAL A 105 3.52 14.97 -3.28
CA VAL A 105 3.46 16.42 -3.55
C VAL A 105 4.82 17.04 -3.85
N SER A 106 5.93 16.44 -3.39
CA SER A 106 7.29 16.76 -3.84
C SER A 106 7.57 16.20 -5.26
N PRO A 107 8.66 16.59 -5.93
CA PRO A 107 9.02 16.01 -7.24
C PRO A 107 9.05 14.49 -7.23
N THR A 108 9.60 13.91 -6.16
CA THR A 108 9.57 12.47 -5.87
C THR A 108 9.41 12.29 -4.36
N ALA A 109 8.89 11.15 -3.94
CA ALA A 109 8.91 10.72 -2.55
C ALA A 109 9.24 9.24 -2.45
N ARG A 110 9.96 8.86 -1.39
CA ARG A 110 10.23 7.47 -1.02
C ARG A 110 9.67 7.21 0.37
N TYR A 111 8.86 6.19 0.50
CA TYR A 111 8.16 5.90 1.74
C TYR A 111 7.92 4.40 1.90
N LEU A 112 7.74 3.98 3.15
CA LEU A 112 7.32 2.65 3.51
C LEU A 112 5.81 2.63 3.77
N THR A 113 5.16 1.51 3.41
CA THR A 113 3.81 1.17 3.88
C THR A 113 3.85 -0.17 4.59
N LEU A 114 3.34 -0.20 5.81
CA LEU A 114 3.18 -1.39 6.63
C LEU A 114 1.69 -1.71 6.76
N HIS A 115 1.28 -2.87 6.31
CA HIS A 115 -0.09 -3.37 6.42
C HIS A 115 -0.18 -4.44 7.50
N THR A 116 -1.00 -4.23 8.53
CA THR A 116 -1.13 -5.13 9.70
C THR A 116 -2.61 -5.47 9.95
N PRO A 117 -3.01 -6.77 9.92
CA PRO A 117 -2.25 -7.94 9.51
C PRO A 117 -1.89 -7.92 8.02
N ALA A 118 -1.06 -8.88 7.58
CA ALA A 118 -0.72 -9.09 6.18
C ALA A 118 -1.95 -9.40 5.30
N GLY A 119 -1.77 -9.33 3.98
CA GLY A 119 -2.82 -9.60 2.98
C GLY A 119 -2.81 -8.61 1.82
N PHE A 120 -2.31 -7.40 2.04
CA PHE A 120 -2.15 -6.42 0.96
C PHE A 120 -1.13 -6.87 -0.10
N ASP A 121 -0.11 -7.63 0.30
CA ASP A 121 0.88 -8.23 -0.60
C ASP A 121 0.24 -9.20 -1.62
N ALA A 122 -0.78 -9.94 -1.21
CA ALA A 122 -1.55 -10.77 -2.13
C ALA A 122 -2.33 -9.91 -3.15
N PHE A 123 -2.97 -8.84 -2.71
CA PHE A 123 -3.68 -7.91 -3.60
C PHE A 123 -2.76 -7.26 -4.62
N VAL A 124 -1.60 -6.74 -4.19
CA VAL A 124 -0.61 -6.13 -5.10
C VAL A 124 -0.13 -7.13 -6.15
N ARG A 125 0.12 -8.38 -5.77
CA ARG A 125 0.49 -9.46 -6.68
C ARG A 125 -0.61 -9.71 -7.71
N ASP A 126 -1.85 -9.91 -7.29
CA ASP A 126 -2.96 -10.24 -8.17
C ASP A 126 -3.24 -9.12 -9.18
N VAL A 127 -3.13 -7.84 -8.75
CA VAL A 127 -3.22 -6.68 -9.66
C VAL A 127 -2.08 -6.67 -10.66
N SER A 128 -0.84 -6.93 -10.20
CA SER A 128 0.34 -6.96 -11.07
C SER A 128 0.27 -8.10 -12.09
N ASP A 129 -0.16 -9.29 -11.68
CA ASP A 129 -0.31 -10.46 -12.54
C ASP A 129 -1.39 -10.22 -13.62
N THR A 130 -2.50 -9.59 -13.25
CA THR A 130 -3.56 -9.19 -14.18
C THR A 130 -3.04 -8.19 -15.21
N ALA A 131 -2.25 -7.21 -14.79
CA ALA A 131 -1.61 -6.25 -15.67
C ALA A 131 -0.62 -6.91 -16.65
N GLN A 132 0.18 -7.87 -16.18
CA GLN A 132 1.11 -8.61 -17.03
C GLN A 132 0.40 -9.47 -18.06
N ALA A 133 -0.65 -10.19 -17.67
CA ALA A 133 -1.43 -11.03 -18.58
C ALA A 133 -2.16 -10.22 -19.66
N GLY A 134 -2.65 -9.02 -19.31
CA GLY A 134 -3.38 -8.13 -20.22
C GLY A 134 -2.50 -7.13 -20.99
N GLY A 135 -1.22 -6.99 -20.64
CA GLY A 135 -0.29 -5.99 -21.22
C GLY A 135 -0.60 -4.54 -20.82
N THR A 136 -1.65 -4.30 -20.05
CA THR A 136 -2.08 -2.99 -19.53
C THR A 136 -2.57 -3.13 -18.09
N PRO A 137 -2.49 -2.05 -17.29
CA PRO A 137 -3.11 -2.06 -15.96
C PRO A 137 -4.59 -2.47 -16.05
N PRO A 138 -5.13 -3.16 -15.02
CA PRO A 138 -6.54 -3.50 -14.98
C PRO A 138 -7.40 -2.24 -15.05
N ASP A 139 -8.53 -2.32 -15.73
CA ASP A 139 -9.50 -1.23 -15.72
C ASP A 139 -10.09 -1.02 -14.31
N ARG A 140 -10.81 0.09 -14.14
CA ARG A 140 -11.39 0.44 -12.84
C ARG A 140 -12.30 -0.64 -12.27
N ALA A 141 -13.11 -1.28 -13.11
CA ALA A 141 -14.07 -2.28 -12.66
C ALA A 141 -13.35 -3.53 -12.14
N THR A 142 -12.34 -3.99 -12.87
CA THR A 142 -11.47 -5.10 -12.49
C THR A 142 -10.70 -4.78 -11.20
N LEU A 143 -10.13 -3.57 -11.09
CA LEU A 143 -9.42 -3.16 -9.88
C LEU A 143 -10.34 -3.14 -8.65
N VAL A 144 -11.57 -2.61 -8.78
CA VAL A 144 -12.57 -2.60 -7.69
C VAL A 144 -12.96 -4.00 -7.28
N ALA A 145 -13.16 -4.92 -8.24
CA ALA A 145 -13.50 -6.30 -7.95
C ALA A 145 -12.35 -7.02 -7.19
N LEU A 146 -11.13 -6.94 -7.69
CA LEU A 146 -9.96 -7.51 -7.02
C LEU A 146 -9.77 -6.92 -5.62
N ALA A 147 -9.89 -5.61 -5.46
CA ALA A 147 -9.79 -4.95 -4.16
C ALA A 147 -10.81 -5.51 -3.16
N ALA A 148 -12.07 -5.68 -3.59
CA ALA A 148 -13.14 -6.20 -2.74
C ALA A 148 -12.86 -7.63 -2.25
N GLU A 149 -12.28 -8.50 -3.08
CA GLU A 149 -11.88 -9.87 -2.71
C GLU A 149 -10.83 -9.86 -1.60
N HIS A 150 -9.92 -8.88 -1.62
CA HIS A 150 -8.89 -8.69 -0.60
C HIS A 150 -9.34 -7.84 0.60
N GLY A 151 -10.61 -7.51 0.69
CA GLY A 151 -11.15 -6.73 1.82
C GLY A 151 -10.83 -5.25 1.75
N ILE A 152 -10.66 -4.70 0.55
CA ILE A 152 -10.42 -3.29 0.30
C ILE A 152 -11.63 -2.72 -0.45
N ASP A 153 -12.22 -1.66 0.08
CA ASP A 153 -13.33 -0.95 -0.56
C ASP A 153 -12.80 0.33 -1.21
N ILE A 154 -12.84 0.41 -2.53
CA ILE A 154 -12.54 1.63 -3.27
C ILE A 154 -13.83 2.47 -3.33
N VAL A 155 -13.81 3.65 -2.72
CA VAL A 155 -15.01 4.48 -2.50
C VAL A 155 -15.01 5.80 -3.28
N GLY A 156 -13.91 6.16 -3.93
CA GLY A 156 -13.83 7.40 -4.70
C GLY A 156 -12.53 7.56 -5.48
N PRO A 157 -12.38 8.66 -6.24
CA PRO A 157 -11.13 8.98 -6.91
C PRO A 157 -10.03 9.34 -5.90
N GLY A 158 -8.77 9.24 -6.30
CA GLY A 158 -7.62 9.74 -5.55
C GLY A 158 -7.59 11.27 -5.49
N LEU A 159 -6.57 11.79 -4.82
CA LEU A 159 -6.26 13.22 -4.81
C LEU A 159 -5.68 13.65 -6.17
N THR A 160 -5.86 14.92 -6.48
CA THR A 160 -5.25 15.60 -7.63
C THR A 160 -4.34 16.73 -7.14
N LEU A 161 -3.46 17.23 -8.00
CA LEU A 161 -2.59 18.35 -7.64
C LEU A 161 -3.38 19.62 -7.28
N ASP A 162 -4.58 19.78 -7.82
CA ASP A 162 -5.47 20.90 -7.46
C ASP A 162 -5.94 20.80 -6.01
N ASP A 163 -6.06 19.62 -5.44
CA ASP A 163 -6.40 19.40 -4.04
C ASP A 163 -5.29 19.84 -3.06
N TYR A 164 -4.06 19.99 -3.55
CA TYR A 164 -2.90 20.41 -2.75
C TYR A 164 -2.72 21.93 -2.70
N VAL A 165 -3.19 22.65 -3.72
CA VAL A 165 -3.00 24.12 -3.87
C VAL A 165 -4.00 24.92 -3.02
N GLN A 166 -4.93 24.27 -2.36
CA GLN A 166 -5.90 24.87 -1.44
C GLN A 166 -5.41 24.71 0.00
#